data_d1856cad67d3116f0516b79f95a63066
#
_entry.id   d1856cad67d3116f0516b79f95a63066
#
_cell.length_a   1.000
_cell.length_b   1.000
_cell.length_c   1.000
_cell.angle_alpha   90.00
_cell.angle_beta   90.00
_cell.angle_gamma   90.00
#
_symmetry.space_group_name_H-M   'P 1'
#
loop_
_entity.id
_entity.type
_entity.pdbx_description
1 polymer ?
#
loop_
_entity_poly.entity_id
_entity_poly.type
_entity_poly.pdbx_seq_one_letter_code
_entity_poly.pdbx_strand_id
1 'polypeptide(L)'
;MKGRVLVAGFATRHVAQSACNAGYEVCAVDHFCDQDLAWYTKDREKFDELEDLPDAIDRISRRHSFDLFVPTSGAEDLPTTLLLCGTPRDRIQRFLDKLDTQHFFESCNVPVPGLRGPGEFPAMVKPRRGAGGWRNAVIRDEHGMSAWEMLYPDVPFIRQELAFGVPASVCCVTDGTRARAIAVNEQYLRGSGESAFGFCGSVTPFEHPQQARMIAYAEQVAAASGCRGTIGIDFVVGDDAVWAIEVNPRFQGTVDTVEMASGCNLFDLHVGACRGVLPAPLARPHQVAARSILFADRDMTLDTDLSPLKNYCADIPWPGTFFEEGQALVSVYGCGQTREAALALLDKHITTVRQYMR
;
A
#
# COMPACT_ATOMS: atom_id res chain seq x y z
N MET A 1 -7.61 27.46 2.40
CA MET A 1 -6.52 26.49 2.64
C MET A 1 -6.75 25.89 4.02
N LYS A 2 -6.80 24.55 4.13
CA LYS A 2 -7.12 23.84 5.40
C LYS A 2 -5.92 23.76 6.37
N GLY A 3 -4.74 24.18 5.94
CA GLY A 3 -3.49 24.09 6.70
C GLY A 3 -2.36 23.51 5.84
N ARG A 4 -1.16 23.40 6.42
CA ARG A 4 0.01 22.80 5.78
C ARG A 4 0.29 21.42 6.36
N VAL A 5 0.46 20.44 5.49
CA VAL A 5 0.73 19.05 5.87
C VAL A 5 2.10 18.60 5.35
N LEU A 6 2.81 17.84 6.19
CA LEU A 6 3.95 17.05 5.77
C LEU A 6 3.50 15.61 5.56
N VAL A 7 3.70 15.08 4.36
CA VAL A 7 3.53 13.65 4.03
C VAL A 7 4.91 13.05 3.86
N ALA A 8 5.25 12.01 4.61
CA ALA A 8 6.58 11.40 4.55
C ALA A 8 6.52 9.87 4.47
N GLY A 9 7.43 9.29 3.69
CA GLY A 9 7.58 7.85 3.55
C GLY A 9 8.20 7.46 2.21
N PHE A 10 8.26 6.15 1.94
CA PHE A 10 8.94 5.61 0.77
C PHE A 10 8.29 6.05 -0.56
N ALA A 11 6.94 6.07 -0.64
CA ALA A 11 6.19 6.58 -1.79
C ALA A 11 5.01 7.42 -1.30
N THR A 12 5.03 8.71 -1.59
CA THR A 12 4.08 9.68 -1.02
C THR A 12 3.17 10.34 -2.05
N ARG A 13 3.45 10.22 -3.35
CA ARG A 13 2.75 10.93 -4.43
C ARG A 13 1.22 10.81 -4.34
N HIS A 14 0.70 9.59 -4.18
CA HIS A 14 -0.74 9.32 -4.12
C HIS A 14 -1.42 9.98 -2.90
N VAL A 15 -0.74 10.02 -1.75
CA VAL A 15 -1.25 10.69 -0.54
C VAL A 15 -1.11 12.20 -0.67
N ALA A 16 -0.02 12.71 -1.25
CA ALA A 16 0.20 14.13 -1.50
C ALA A 16 -0.87 14.69 -2.47
N GLN A 17 -1.18 13.94 -3.53
CA GLN A 17 -2.25 14.30 -4.47
C GLN A 17 -3.61 14.36 -3.76
N SER A 18 -3.97 13.35 -2.97
CA SER A 18 -5.21 13.32 -2.20
C SER A 18 -5.30 14.49 -1.23
N ALA A 19 -4.20 14.81 -0.51
CA ALA A 19 -4.13 15.94 0.41
C ALA A 19 -4.27 17.29 -0.29
N CYS A 20 -3.61 17.46 -1.45
CA CYS A 20 -3.74 18.65 -2.29
C CYS A 20 -5.18 18.83 -2.77
N ASN A 21 -5.80 17.76 -3.27
CA ASN A 21 -7.20 17.76 -3.71
C ASN A 21 -8.17 18.06 -2.54
N ALA A 22 -7.82 17.69 -1.32
CA ALA A 22 -8.53 18.05 -0.11
C ALA A 22 -8.38 19.53 0.30
N GLY A 23 -7.50 20.29 -0.36
CA GLY A 23 -7.28 21.73 -0.13
C GLY A 23 -6.22 22.05 0.93
N TYR A 24 -5.30 21.11 1.21
CA TYR A 24 -4.12 21.36 2.03
C TYR A 24 -2.95 21.89 1.18
N GLU A 25 -2.07 22.68 1.79
CA GLU A 25 -0.74 22.96 1.25
C GLU A 25 0.16 21.80 1.67
N VAL A 26 0.71 21.07 0.68
CA VAL A 26 1.45 19.83 0.93
C VAL A 26 2.94 20.06 0.76
N CYS A 27 3.74 19.56 1.72
CA CYS A 27 5.14 19.26 1.53
C CYS A 27 5.35 17.75 1.66
N ALA A 28 6.36 17.20 0.99
CA ALA A 28 6.60 15.77 0.99
C ALA A 28 8.06 15.41 1.25
N VAL A 29 8.26 14.25 1.90
CA VAL A 29 9.55 13.54 1.92
C VAL A 29 9.33 12.18 1.27
N ASP A 30 10.07 11.91 0.19
CA ASP A 30 9.78 10.81 -0.72
C ASP A 30 11.06 10.23 -1.30
N HIS A 31 11.13 8.90 -1.47
CA HIS A 31 12.31 8.24 -2.04
C HIS A 31 12.46 8.54 -3.54
N PHE A 32 11.37 8.51 -4.31
CA PHE A 32 11.39 8.69 -5.77
C PHE A 32 11.45 10.16 -6.17
N CYS A 33 10.71 11.01 -5.48
CA CYS A 33 10.53 12.43 -5.83
C CYS A 33 10.13 12.63 -7.30
N ASP A 34 9.20 11.80 -7.76
CA ASP A 34 8.72 11.78 -9.13
C ASP A 34 8.24 13.15 -9.63
N GLN A 35 8.17 13.30 -10.95
CA GLN A 35 7.78 14.55 -11.59
C GLN A 35 6.38 15.02 -11.16
N ASP A 36 5.43 14.09 -11.10
CA ASP A 36 4.04 14.38 -10.70
C ASP A 36 3.87 14.62 -9.18
N LEU A 37 4.79 14.19 -8.32
CA LEU A 37 4.79 14.64 -6.94
C LEU A 37 4.97 16.17 -6.85
N ALA A 38 5.78 16.74 -7.74
CA ALA A 38 6.00 18.19 -7.79
C ALA A 38 4.73 18.99 -8.14
N TRP A 39 3.76 18.38 -8.81
CA TRP A 39 2.51 19.06 -9.17
C TRP A 39 1.57 19.29 -7.99
N TYR A 40 1.73 18.49 -6.92
CA TYR A 40 0.86 18.50 -5.73
C TYR A 40 1.54 19.06 -4.50
N THR A 41 2.85 19.35 -4.56
CA THR A 41 3.64 19.77 -3.41
C THR A 41 4.24 21.16 -3.59
N LYS A 42 4.27 21.93 -2.50
CA LYS A 42 4.96 23.22 -2.43
C LYS A 42 6.48 23.05 -2.34
N ASP A 43 6.91 22.06 -1.56
CA ASP A 43 8.31 21.70 -1.36
C ASP A 43 8.43 20.19 -1.13
N ARG A 44 9.58 19.63 -1.44
CA ARG A 44 9.85 18.21 -1.28
C ARG A 44 11.31 17.94 -0.97
N GLU A 45 11.56 16.87 -0.25
CA GLU A 45 12.89 16.33 0.04
C GLU A 45 12.99 14.91 -0.46
N LYS A 46 14.09 14.57 -1.12
CA LYS A 46 14.43 13.21 -1.49
C LYS A 46 15.32 12.57 -0.42
N PHE A 47 15.16 11.26 -0.22
CA PHE A 47 16.10 10.42 0.49
C PHE A 47 16.39 9.16 -0.35
N ASP A 48 17.55 8.57 -0.18
CA ASP A 48 17.94 7.38 -0.92
C ASP A 48 17.69 6.11 -0.11
N GLU A 49 18.10 6.05 1.15
CA GLU A 49 17.91 4.91 2.04
C GLU A 49 16.90 5.25 3.15
N LEU A 50 16.16 4.25 3.66
CA LEU A 50 15.18 4.49 4.73
C LEU A 50 15.78 5.07 6.01
N GLU A 51 17.05 4.80 6.27
CA GLU A 51 17.82 5.35 7.37
C GLU A 51 18.00 6.87 7.27
N ASP A 52 17.96 7.44 6.05
CA ASP A 52 18.09 8.88 5.78
C ASP A 52 16.77 9.65 5.93
N LEU A 53 15.64 8.92 6.02
CA LEU A 53 14.30 9.52 6.09
C LEU A 53 14.11 10.48 7.27
N PRO A 54 14.59 10.19 8.50
CA PRO A 54 14.51 11.15 9.61
C PRO A 54 15.24 12.47 9.32
N ASP A 55 16.44 12.40 8.74
CA ASP A 55 17.22 13.59 8.39
C ASP A 55 16.55 14.41 7.28
N ALA A 56 15.91 13.76 6.32
CA ALA A 56 15.13 14.43 5.28
C ALA A 56 13.90 15.16 5.87
N ILE A 57 13.20 14.53 6.84
CA ILE A 57 12.11 15.17 7.60
C ILE A 57 12.63 16.39 8.37
N ASP A 58 13.78 16.30 8.99
CA ASP A 58 14.39 17.40 9.70
C ASP A 58 14.78 18.56 8.77
N ARG A 59 15.34 18.27 7.58
CA ARG A 59 15.71 19.28 6.58
C ARG A 59 14.50 20.10 6.13
N ILE A 60 13.38 19.44 5.78
CA ILE A 60 12.18 20.14 5.33
C ILE A 60 11.48 20.88 6.50
N SER A 61 11.57 20.35 7.73
CA SER A 61 11.00 20.96 8.92
C SER A 61 11.74 22.24 9.36
N ARG A 62 12.99 22.41 8.97
CA ARG A 62 13.72 23.69 9.17
C ARG A 62 13.26 24.78 8.23
N ARG A 63 12.68 24.44 7.09
CA ARG A 63 12.19 25.40 6.07
C ARG A 63 10.71 25.73 6.24
N HIS A 64 9.95 24.82 6.80
CA HIS A 64 8.50 24.94 6.91
C HIS A 64 7.98 24.50 8.28
N SER A 65 6.91 25.15 8.74
CA SER A 65 6.08 24.68 9.86
C SER A 65 4.88 23.89 9.32
N PHE A 66 4.46 22.85 10.03
CA PHE A 66 3.38 21.96 9.63
C PHE A 66 2.28 21.91 10.68
N ASP A 67 1.04 21.96 10.22
CA ASP A 67 -0.15 21.77 11.07
C ASP A 67 -0.43 20.28 11.31
N LEU A 68 -0.01 19.40 10.39
CA LEU A 68 -0.19 17.95 10.46
C LEU A 68 1.03 17.25 9.88
N PHE A 69 1.37 16.09 10.45
CA PHE A 69 2.31 15.12 9.92
C PHE A 69 1.59 13.80 9.63
N VAL A 70 1.67 13.33 8.37
CA VAL A 70 1.05 12.10 7.90
C VAL A 70 2.13 11.14 7.43
N PRO A 71 2.51 10.13 8.25
CA PRO A 71 3.45 9.11 7.83
C PRO A 71 2.81 8.11 6.85
N THR A 72 3.59 7.69 5.87
CA THR A 72 3.27 6.59 4.96
C THR A 72 4.28 5.46 5.11
N SER A 73 4.36 4.53 4.14
CA SER A 73 5.24 3.36 4.19
C SER A 73 6.69 3.73 4.54
N GLY A 74 7.23 3.14 5.59
CA GLY A 74 8.58 3.36 6.09
C GLY A 74 8.72 4.51 7.10
N ALA A 75 7.71 5.39 7.22
CA ALA A 75 7.72 6.50 8.19
C ALA A 75 6.77 6.24 9.38
N GLU A 76 5.94 5.22 9.34
CA GLU A 76 4.89 4.99 10.33
C GLU A 76 5.41 4.74 11.75
N ASP A 77 6.60 4.18 11.89
CA ASP A 77 7.23 3.89 13.20
C ASP A 77 8.25 4.97 13.65
N LEU A 78 8.42 6.04 12.90
CA LEU A 78 9.38 7.08 13.26
C LEU A 78 8.93 7.87 14.50
N PRO A 79 9.84 8.13 15.45
CA PRO A 79 9.57 9.10 16.50
C PRO A 79 9.43 10.49 15.88
N THR A 80 8.44 11.25 16.33
CA THR A 80 8.21 12.61 15.81
C THR A 80 7.77 13.56 16.91
N THR A 81 8.18 14.83 16.78
CA THR A 81 7.67 15.96 17.58
C THR A 81 6.59 16.75 16.84
N LEU A 82 6.35 16.41 15.56
CA LEU A 82 5.30 17.01 14.74
C LEU A 82 3.92 16.51 15.18
N LEU A 83 2.88 17.29 14.91
CA LEU A 83 1.50 16.88 15.22
C LEU A 83 1.08 15.72 14.32
N LEU A 84 1.17 14.51 14.86
CA LEU A 84 0.83 13.28 14.16
C LEU A 84 -0.65 13.24 13.78
N CYS A 85 -0.92 13.06 12.50
CA CYS A 85 -2.21 12.67 11.96
C CYS A 85 -2.08 11.26 11.37
N GLY A 86 -2.36 10.25 12.19
CA GLY A 86 -2.16 8.83 11.86
C GLY A 86 -2.13 7.97 13.10
N THR A 87 -1.71 6.73 12.93
CA THR A 87 -1.64 5.74 14.01
C THR A 87 -0.51 6.06 14.99
N PRO A 88 -0.77 6.12 16.31
CA PRO A 88 0.28 6.30 17.32
C PRO A 88 1.30 5.15 17.29
N ARG A 89 2.56 5.47 17.51
CA ARG A 89 3.70 4.54 17.42
C ARG A 89 3.53 3.27 18.28
N ASP A 90 3.01 3.42 19.50
CA ASP A 90 2.77 2.29 20.41
C ASP A 90 1.74 1.28 19.86
N ARG A 91 0.86 1.71 18.95
CA ARG A 91 -0.14 0.87 18.29
C ARG A 91 0.39 0.16 17.05
N ILE A 92 1.42 0.74 16.41
CA ILE A 92 2.02 0.20 15.19
C ILE A 92 2.90 -1.02 15.49
N GLN A 93 3.60 -1.06 16.62
CA GLN A 93 4.64 -2.03 16.95
C GLN A 93 4.24 -3.49 16.69
N ARG A 94 3.01 -3.87 17.05
CA ARG A 94 2.50 -5.24 16.83
C ARG A 94 2.34 -5.62 15.36
N PHE A 95 2.19 -4.63 14.46
CA PHE A 95 1.99 -4.86 13.03
C PHE A 95 3.30 -4.85 12.24
N LEU A 96 4.42 -4.53 12.89
CA LEU A 96 5.76 -4.65 12.30
C LEU A 96 6.30 -6.09 12.34
N ASP A 97 5.69 -6.97 13.14
CA ASP A 97 6.05 -8.38 13.26
C ASP A 97 4.88 -9.26 12.83
N LYS A 98 5.11 -10.14 11.86
CA LYS A 98 4.06 -11.00 11.29
C LYS A 98 3.52 -12.03 12.27
N LEU A 99 4.33 -12.48 13.23
CA LEU A 99 3.86 -13.40 14.28
C LEU A 99 2.91 -12.68 15.26
N ASP A 100 3.28 -11.46 15.67
CA ASP A 100 2.43 -10.66 16.56
C ASP A 100 1.13 -10.25 15.85
N THR A 101 1.20 -9.94 14.54
CA THR A 101 0.02 -9.68 13.71
C THR A 101 -0.88 -10.91 13.61
N GLN A 102 -0.32 -12.12 13.45
CA GLN A 102 -1.11 -13.36 13.44
C GLN A 102 -1.85 -13.55 14.76
N HIS A 103 -1.16 -13.47 15.89
CA HIS A 103 -1.78 -13.58 17.21
C HIS A 103 -2.86 -12.50 17.43
N PHE A 104 -2.67 -11.31 16.88
CA PHE A 104 -3.69 -10.27 16.95
C PHE A 104 -4.94 -10.63 16.15
N PHE A 105 -4.82 -11.15 14.92
CA PHE A 105 -5.99 -11.64 14.16
C PHE A 105 -6.70 -12.78 14.91
N GLU A 106 -5.96 -13.74 15.46
CA GLU A 106 -6.51 -14.84 16.26
C GLU A 106 -7.29 -14.31 17.48
N SER A 107 -6.74 -13.30 18.18
CA SER A 107 -7.42 -12.64 19.31
C SER A 107 -8.71 -11.91 18.89
N CYS A 108 -8.80 -11.51 17.64
CA CYS A 108 -10.00 -10.95 17.04
C CYS A 108 -10.96 -12.02 16.50
N ASN A 109 -10.67 -13.32 16.62
CA ASN A 109 -11.41 -14.42 16.00
C ASN A 109 -11.56 -14.26 14.47
N VAL A 110 -10.54 -13.71 13.81
CA VAL A 110 -10.47 -13.59 12.36
C VAL A 110 -9.59 -14.70 11.81
N PRO A 111 -10.06 -15.50 10.84
CA PRO A 111 -9.28 -16.60 10.30
C PRO A 111 -7.97 -16.15 9.68
N VAL A 112 -6.91 -16.88 9.96
CA VAL A 112 -5.55 -16.70 9.43
C VAL A 112 -5.02 -18.05 8.92
N PRO A 113 -4.04 -18.08 8.02
CA PRO A 113 -3.34 -19.32 7.68
C PRO A 113 -2.66 -19.90 8.93
N GLY A 114 -2.88 -21.20 9.22
CA GLY A 114 -2.33 -21.86 10.42
C GLY A 114 -0.79 -21.83 10.41
N LEU A 115 -0.19 -21.69 11.60
CA LEU A 115 1.27 -21.85 11.75
C LEU A 115 1.69 -23.29 11.47
N ARG A 116 2.84 -23.46 10.80
CA ARG A 116 3.45 -24.76 10.48
C ARG A 116 4.71 -25.00 11.30
N GLY A 117 4.85 -26.21 11.77
CA GLY A 117 6.06 -26.68 12.45
C GLY A 117 7.20 -27.04 11.47
N PRO A 118 8.38 -27.38 12.01
CA PRO A 118 9.45 -27.98 11.22
C PRO A 118 8.99 -29.27 10.52
N GLY A 119 9.35 -29.45 9.26
CA GLY A 119 8.98 -30.64 8.48
C GLY A 119 7.56 -30.64 7.93
N GLU A 120 6.73 -29.65 8.24
CA GLU A 120 5.38 -29.54 7.70
C GLU A 120 5.38 -28.73 6.39
N PHE A 121 5.24 -29.43 5.27
CA PHE A 121 5.23 -28.87 3.92
C PHE A 121 3.97 -29.25 3.14
N PRO A 122 3.58 -28.44 2.13
CA PRO A 122 4.15 -27.15 1.74
C PRO A 122 3.85 -26.04 2.76
N ALA A 123 4.74 -25.06 2.85
CA ALA A 123 4.60 -23.93 3.76
C ALA A 123 4.90 -22.60 3.05
N MET A 124 4.19 -21.55 3.45
CA MET A 124 4.54 -20.17 3.15
C MET A 124 5.53 -19.67 4.22
N VAL A 125 6.76 -19.42 3.81
CA VAL A 125 7.79 -18.84 4.68
C VAL A 125 7.81 -17.33 4.48
N LYS A 126 7.80 -16.58 5.60
CA LYS A 126 7.81 -15.11 5.59
C LYS A 126 8.77 -14.60 6.65
N PRO A 127 9.68 -13.66 6.34
CA PRO A 127 10.41 -12.93 7.36
C PRO A 127 9.42 -12.31 8.37
N ARG A 128 9.74 -12.37 9.66
CA ARG A 128 8.88 -11.77 10.70
C ARG A 128 8.72 -10.26 10.48
N ARG A 129 9.80 -9.57 10.05
CA ARG A 129 9.79 -8.13 9.76
C ARG A 129 10.08 -7.88 8.28
N GLY A 130 9.57 -6.78 7.75
CA GLY A 130 9.70 -6.38 6.35
C GLY A 130 8.34 -6.20 5.68
N ALA A 131 8.35 -5.46 4.58
CA ALA A 131 7.16 -5.08 3.79
C ALA A 131 7.26 -5.58 2.34
N GLY A 132 6.18 -5.42 1.57
CA GLY A 132 6.18 -5.65 0.12
C GLY A 132 6.33 -7.11 -0.30
N GLY A 133 6.13 -8.07 0.60
CA GLY A 133 6.26 -9.49 0.28
C GLY A 133 7.68 -9.97 -0.04
N TRP A 134 8.69 -9.13 0.19
CA TRP A 134 10.07 -9.45 -0.09
C TRP A 134 10.55 -10.63 0.76
N ARG A 135 11.31 -11.55 0.14
CA ARG A 135 11.78 -12.81 0.71
C ARG A 135 10.68 -13.79 1.14
N ASN A 136 9.41 -13.52 0.87
CA ASN A 136 8.37 -14.52 1.06
C ASN A 136 8.55 -15.63 0.02
N ALA A 137 8.39 -16.90 0.46
CA ALA A 137 8.58 -18.04 -0.42
C ALA A 137 7.61 -19.17 -0.11
N VAL A 138 7.14 -19.85 -1.15
CA VAL A 138 6.45 -21.14 -1.02
C VAL A 138 7.49 -22.23 -0.98
N ILE A 139 7.68 -22.85 0.17
CA ILE A 139 8.63 -23.93 0.40
C ILE A 139 7.88 -25.27 0.38
N ARG A 140 8.38 -26.22 -0.42
CA ARG A 140 7.68 -27.49 -0.67
C ARG A 140 8.29 -28.68 0.08
N ASP A 141 9.54 -28.56 0.53
CA ASP A 141 10.32 -29.62 1.19
C ASP A 141 11.50 -29.05 2.00
N GLU A 142 12.22 -29.94 2.70
CA GLU A 142 13.41 -29.57 3.50
C GLU A 142 14.54 -29.00 2.65
N HIS A 143 14.70 -29.47 1.39
CA HIS A 143 15.74 -28.93 0.52
C HIS A 143 15.48 -27.44 0.18
N GLY A 144 14.25 -27.11 -0.15
CA GLY A 144 13.83 -25.72 -0.36
C GLY A 144 13.96 -24.87 0.90
N MET A 145 13.69 -25.44 2.07
CA MET A 145 13.87 -24.72 3.34
C MET A 145 15.35 -24.42 3.61
N SER A 146 16.21 -25.41 3.46
CA SER A 146 17.66 -25.24 3.61
C SER A 146 18.22 -24.20 2.62
N ALA A 147 17.75 -24.20 1.37
CA ALA A 147 18.15 -23.22 0.38
C ALA A 147 17.73 -21.78 0.78
N TRP A 148 16.53 -21.62 1.31
CA TRP A 148 16.04 -20.32 1.78
C TRP A 148 16.85 -19.81 2.99
N GLU A 149 17.14 -20.68 3.97
CA GLU A 149 17.95 -20.35 5.15
C GLU A 149 19.39 -19.99 4.78
N MET A 150 19.96 -20.65 3.77
CA MET A 150 21.29 -20.30 3.25
C MET A 150 21.34 -18.93 2.57
N LEU A 151 20.27 -18.54 1.86
CA LEU A 151 20.16 -17.21 1.24
C LEU A 151 19.93 -16.10 2.27
N TYR A 152 19.24 -16.40 3.36
CA TYR A 152 18.84 -15.42 4.37
C TYR A 152 19.22 -15.91 5.78
N PRO A 153 20.52 -16.06 6.07
CA PRO A 153 21.00 -16.50 7.37
C PRO A 153 20.57 -15.49 8.44
N ASP A 154 20.18 -16.00 9.61
CA ASP A 154 19.79 -15.19 10.78
C ASP A 154 18.54 -14.30 10.62
N VAL A 155 17.78 -14.46 9.54
CA VAL A 155 16.50 -13.76 9.36
C VAL A 155 15.40 -14.50 10.15
N PRO A 156 14.82 -13.93 11.20
CA PRO A 156 13.68 -14.53 11.87
C PRO A 156 12.48 -14.63 10.93
N PHE A 157 11.82 -15.76 10.90
CA PHE A 157 10.70 -16.03 10.01
C PHE A 157 9.56 -16.78 10.69
N ILE A 158 8.39 -16.80 10.06
CA ILE A 158 7.27 -17.66 10.36
C ILE A 158 7.03 -18.61 9.19
N ARG A 159 6.44 -19.76 9.51
CA ARG A 159 5.92 -20.72 8.53
C ARG A 159 4.40 -20.76 8.69
N GLN A 160 3.69 -20.62 7.60
CA GLN A 160 2.23 -20.70 7.58
C GLN A 160 1.76 -21.73 6.55
N GLU A 161 0.58 -22.27 6.72
CA GLU A 161 -0.08 -23.02 5.65
C GLU A 161 -0.29 -22.14 4.42
N LEU A 162 -0.40 -22.76 3.25
CA LEU A 162 -0.71 -22.03 2.02
C LEU A 162 -2.19 -21.69 2.00
N ALA A 163 -2.50 -20.41 1.99
CA ALA A 163 -3.84 -19.93 1.65
C ALA A 163 -3.99 -19.86 0.13
N PHE A 164 -5.04 -20.49 -0.39
CA PHE A 164 -5.35 -20.48 -1.82
C PHE A 164 -6.53 -19.56 -2.09
N GLY A 165 -6.39 -18.70 -3.07
CA GLY A 165 -7.44 -17.74 -3.45
C GLY A 165 -6.88 -16.51 -4.13
N VAL A 166 -7.72 -15.48 -4.23
CA VAL A 166 -7.39 -14.20 -4.83
C VAL A 166 -6.83 -13.27 -3.75
N PRO A 167 -5.67 -12.64 -3.96
CA PRO A 167 -5.19 -11.57 -3.08
C PRO A 167 -6.16 -10.38 -3.12
N ALA A 168 -6.55 -9.90 -1.95
CA ALA A 168 -7.48 -8.79 -1.82
C ALA A 168 -7.11 -7.91 -0.63
N SER A 169 -7.64 -6.69 -0.59
CA SER A 169 -7.52 -5.84 0.59
C SER A 169 -8.81 -5.07 0.85
N VAL A 170 -8.99 -4.68 2.11
CA VAL A 170 -10.04 -3.73 2.50
C VAL A 170 -9.38 -2.47 3.00
N CYS A 171 -9.66 -1.36 2.33
CA CYS A 171 -9.32 -0.02 2.81
C CYS A 171 -10.35 0.40 3.86
N CYS A 172 -9.90 0.69 5.08
CA CYS A 172 -10.73 1.19 6.16
C CYS A 172 -10.24 2.56 6.65
N VAL A 173 -11.11 3.28 7.34
CA VAL A 173 -10.75 4.38 8.24
C VAL A 173 -11.20 4.06 9.65
N THR A 174 -10.40 4.41 10.66
CA THR A 174 -10.66 4.12 12.06
C THR A 174 -10.36 5.29 12.98
N ASP A 175 -11.19 5.49 14.01
CA ASP A 175 -10.99 6.52 15.04
C ASP A 175 -10.22 6.00 16.27
N GLY A 176 -9.77 4.75 16.22
CA GLY A 176 -9.07 4.05 17.31
C GLY A 176 -9.97 3.09 18.09
N THR A 177 -11.28 3.12 17.88
CA THR A 177 -12.28 2.27 18.57
C THR A 177 -13.37 1.75 17.64
N ARG A 178 -13.65 2.50 16.59
CA ARG A 178 -14.64 2.14 15.55
C ARG A 178 -13.97 2.25 14.19
N ALA A 179 -14.44 1.48 13.23
CA ALA A 179 -13.92 1.50 11.88
C ALA A 179 -15.04 1.53 10.84
N ARG A 180 -14.71 2.00 9.65
CA ARG A 180 -15.56 1.98 8.47
C ARG A 180 -14.76 1.51 7.26
N ALA A 181 -15.22 0.44 6.62
CA ALA A 181 -14.70 0.01 5.33
C ALA A 181 -15.08 1.02 4.25
N ILE A 182 -14.12 1.39 3.43
CA ILE A 182 -14.25 2.36 2.34
C ILE A 182 -14.35 1.64 1.00
N ALA A 183 -13.46 0.68 0.77
CA ALA A 183 -13.43 -0.10 -0.47
C ALA A 183 -12.85 -1.49 -0.24
N VAL A 184 -13.27 -2.44 -1.07
CA VAL A 184 -12.63 -3.74 -1.23
C VAL A 184 -11.90 -3.75 -2.57
N ASN A 185 -10.64 -4.17 -2.55
CA ASN A 185 -9.75 -4.15 -3.70
C ASN A 185 -9.26 -5.56 -4.02
N GLU A 186 -9.30 -5.95 -5.29
CA GLU A 186 -8.49 -7.05 -5.79
C GLU A 186 -7.05 -6.57 -5.91
N GLN A 187 -6.07 -7.39 -5.52
CA GLN A 187 -4.65 -7.08 -5.63
C GLN A 187 -3.97 -7.99 -6.63
N TYR A 188 -3.06 -7.43 -7.42
CA TYR A 188 -2.17 -8.18 -8.28
C TYR A 188 -0.78 -8.23 -7.69
N LEU A 189 -0.18 -9.42 -7.74
CA LEU A 189 1.18 -9.67 -7.26
C LEU A 189 2.09 -9.94 -8.46
N ARG A 190 3.39 -9.68 -8.32
CA ARG A 190 4.38 -9.83 -9.38
C ARG A 190 4.50 -11.27 -9.90
N GLY A 191 4.31 -12.26 -9.03
CA GLY A 191 4.20 -13.68 -9.40
C GLY A 191 5.54 -14.40 -9.61
N SER A 192 6.69 -13.72 -9.60
CA SER A 192 8.00 -14.34 -9.86
C SER A 192 9.14 -13.67 -9.11
N GLY A 193 10.25 -14.41 -8.91
CA GLY A 193 11.49 -13.94 -8.27
C GLY A 193 11.32 -13.66 -6.77
N GLU A 194 12.30 -12.97 -6.19
CA GLU A 194 12.31 -12.59 -4.77
C GLU A 194 11.14 -11.66 -4.38
N SER A 195 10.58 -10.94 -5.35
CA SER A 195 9.45 -10.04 -5.20
C SER A 195 8.12 -10.68 -5.65
N ALA A 196 8.03 -12.01 -5.76
CA ALA A 196 6.84 -12.71 -6.28
C ALA A 196 5.53 -12.28 -5.59
N PHE A 197 5.60 -11.94 -4.31
CA PHE A 197 4.47 -11.47 -3.49
C PHE A 197 4.38 -9.95 -3.39
N GLY A 198 5.19 -9.21 -4.14
CA GLY A 198 5.14 -7.75 -4.22
C GLY A 198 3.90 -7.27 -4.96
N PHE A 199 3.28 -6.23 -4.45
CA PHE A 199 2.14 -5.56 -5.09
C PHE A 199 2.54 -4.96 -6.45
N CYS A 200 1.76 -5.23 -7.47
CA CYS A 200 1.99 -4.67 -8.81
C CYS A 200 0.73 -4.06 -9.45
N GLY A 201 -0.40 -4.07 -8.76
CA GLY A 201 -1.63 -3.47 -9.28
C GLY A 201 -2.86 -3.83 -8.46
N SER A 202 -3.97 -3.21 -8.80
CA SER A 202 -5.25 -3.44 -8.13
C SER A 202 -6.44 -3.13 -9.03
N VAL A 203 -7.60 -3.71 -8.68
CA VAL A 203 -8.90 -3.33 -9.22
C VAL A 203 -9.84 -2.99 -8.07
N THR A 204 -10.53 -1.86 -8.17
CA THR A 204 -11.50 -1.35 -7.19
C THR A 204 -12.79 -0.95 -7.88
N PRO A 205 -13.98 -1.38 -7.44
CA PRO A 205 -14.19 -2.35 -6.36
C PRO A 205 -13.86 -3.77 -6.79
N PHE A 206 -13.59 -4.63 -5.81
CA PHE A 206 -13.51 -6.08 -6.00
C PHE A 206 -14.84 -6.71 -5.61
N GLU A 207 -15.57 -7.21 -6.59
CA GLU A 207 -16.82 -7.94 -6.38
C GLU A 207 -16.51 -9.44 -6.18
N HIS A 208 -16.85 -9.97 -5.00
CA HIS A 208 -16.62 -11.36 -4.64
C HIS A 208 -17.73 -11.84 -3.69
N PRO A 209 -18.16 -13.12 -3.76
CA PRO A 209 -19.19 -13.67 -2.85
C PRO A 209 -18.85 -13.48 -1.36
N GLN A 210 -17.57 -13.49 -1.01
CA GLN A 210 -17.08 -13.28 0.36
C GLN A 210 -16.86 -11.81 0.75
N GLN A 211 -17.25 -10.84 -0.09
CA GLN A 211 -16.99 -9.41 0.14
C GLN A 211 -17.53 -8.94 1.49
N ALA A 212 -18.76 -9.32 1.84
CA ALA A 212 -19.37 -8.93 3.11
C ALA A 212 -18.58 -9.46 4.32
N ARG A 213 -17.99 -10.67 4.21
CA ARG A 213 -17.16 -11.26 5.26
C ARG A 213 -15.82 -10.53 5.38
N MET A 214 -15.17 -10.18 4.25
CA MET A 214 -13.95 -9.38 4.26
C MET A 214 -14.19 -8.03 4.96
N ILE A 215 -15.28 -7.33 4.62
CA ILE A 215 -15.66 -6.06 5.25
C ILE A 215 -15.83 -6.23 6.76
N ALA A 216 -16.61 -7.23 7.18
CA ALA A 216 -16.85 -7.47 8.60
C ALA A 216 -15.56 -7.75 9.39
N TYR A 217 -14.67 -8.59 8.85
CA TYR A 217 -13.37 -8.87 9.46
C TYR A 217 -12.48 -7.64 9.49
N ALA A 218 -12.43 -6.88 8.40
CA ALA A 218 -11.60 -5.68 8.33
C ALA A 218 -12.07 -4.59 9.32
N GLU A 219 -13.38 -4.33 9.43
CA GLU A 219 -13.91 -3.38 10.41
C GLU A 219 -13.66 -3.85 11.85
N GLN A 220 -13.81 -5.15 12.13
CA GLN A 220 -13.51 -5.74 13.44
C GLN A 220 -12.05 -5.58 13.83
N VAL A 221 -11.13 -5.93 12.93
CA VAL A 221 -9.67 -5.80 13.11
C VAL A 221 -9.28 -4.34 13.29
N ALA A 222 -9.74 -3.46 12.40
CA ALA A 222 -9.42 -2.05 12.44
C ALA A 222 -9.92 -1.38 13.72
N ALA A 223 -11.13 -1.72 14.19
CA ALA A 223 -11.67 -1.21 15.46
C ALA A 223 -10.89 -1.69 16.69
N ALA A 224 -10.45 -2.97 16.69
CA ALA A 224 -9.67 -3.55 17.78
C ALA A 224 -8.20 -3.13 17.78
N SER A 225 -7.68 -2.63 16.65
CA SER A 225 -6.27 -2.32 16.47
C SER A 225 -5.77 -1.15 17.33
N GLY A 226 -6.64 -0.21 17.67
CA GLY A 226 -6.28 1.08 18.26
C GLY A 226 -5.59 2.03 17.28
N CYS A 227 -5.51 1.66 16.00
CA CYS A 227 -4.98 2.52 14.93
C CYS A 227 -5.91 3.71 14.66
N ARG A 228 -5.39 4.76 14.03
CA ARG A 228 -6.16 5.96 13.66
C ARG A 228 -5.90 6.38 12.21
N GLY A 229 -6.96 6.87 11.57
CA GLY A 229 -6.91 7.28 10.16
C GLY A 229 -7.12 6.09 9.22
N THR A 230 -6.49 6.15 8.06
CA THR A 230 -6.57 5.11 7.03
C THR A 230 -5.74 3.90 7.44
N ILE A 231 -6.32 2.72 7.28
CA ILE A 231 -5.71 1.43 7.58
C ILE A 231 -6.13 0.42 6.50
N GLY A 232 -5.22 -0.43 6.10
CA GLY A 232 -5.50 -1.52 5.17
C GLY A 232 -5.37 -2.88 5.82
N ILE A 233 -6.29 -3.78 5.51
CA ILE A 233 -6.22 -5.18 5.91
C ILE A 233 -6.15 -6.03 4.65
N ASP A 234 -5.08 -6.81 4.52
CA ASP A 234 -4.85 -7.68 3.38
C ASP A 234 -5.39 -9.09 3.66
N PHE A 235 -5.98 -9.68 2.63
CA PHE A 235 -6.61 -11.00 2.67
C PHE A 235 -6.17 -11.87 1.49
N VAL A 236 -6.29 -13.18 1.68
CA VAL A 236 -6.44 -14.14 0.58
C VAL A 236 -7.86 -14.68 0.67
N VAL A 237 -8.62 -14.60 -0.42
CA VAL A 237 -10.02 -14.99 -0.46
C VAL A 237 -10.25 -16.12 -1.44
N GLY A 238 -10.73 -17.26 -0.91
CA GLY A 238 -11.18 -18.41 -1.70
C GLY A 238 -12.70 -18.44 -1.81
N ASP A 239 -13.24 -19.47 -2.45
CA ASP A 239 -14.68 -19.62 -2.67
C ASP A 239 -15.46 -19.61 -1.34
N ASP A 240 -14.98 -20.35 -0.34
CA ASP A 240 -15.66 -20.54 0.96
C ASP A 240 -14.92 -19.94 2.15
N ALA A 241 -13.69 -19.44 1.95
CA ALA A 241 -12.83 -19.00 3.03
C ALA A 241 -12.20 -17.62 2.78
N VAL A 242 -11.95 -16.90 3.87
CA VAL A 242 -11.26 -15.61 3.89
C VAL A 242 -10.18 -15.69 4.96
N TRP A 243 -8.93 -15.51 4.59
CA TRP A 243 -7.79 -15.49 5.50
C TRP A 243 -7.18 -14.09 5.56
N ALA A 244 -7.09 -13.53 6.76
CA ALA A 244 -6.35 -12.29 6.98
C ALA A 244 -4.83 -12.56 6.93
N ILE A 245 -4.10 -11.66 6.28
CA ILE A 245 -2.68 -11.83 5.98
C ILE A 245 -1.82 -10.78 6.66
N GLU A 246 -2.22 -9.49 6.58
CA GLU A 246 -1.42 -8.36 7.05
C GLU A 246 -2.31 -7.18 7.43
N VAL A 247 -1.82 -6.36 8.37
CA VAL A 247 -2.38 -5.05 8.72
C VAL A 247 -1.40 -3.98 8.30
N ASN A 248 -1.87 -3.03 7.49
CA ASN A 248 -1.12 -1.85 7.07
C ASN A 248 -1.70 -0.62 7.78
N PRO A 249 -1.13 -0.15 8.92
CA PRO A 249 -1.69 0.94 9.73
C PRO A 249 -1.43 2.32 9.12
N ARG A 250 -1.65 2.48 7.83
CA ARG A 250 -1.34 3.63 6.99
C ARG A 250 -2.12 3.59 5.68
N PHE A 251 -1.92 4.62 4.85
CA PHE A 251 -2.39 4.58 3.46
C PHE A 251 -1.77 3.41 2.70
N GLN A 252 -2.58 2.73 1.92
CA GLN A 252 -2.17 1.62 1.04
C GLN A 252 -1.87 2.13 -0.37
N GLY A 253 -1.21 1.29 -1.19
CA GLY A 253 -0.97 1.58 -2.60
C GLY A 253 -2.24 1.64 -3.48
N THR A 254 -3.42 1.40 -2.90
CA THR A 254 -4.72 1.42 -3.58
C THR A 254 -5.44 2.76 -3.50
N VAL A 255 -4.85 3.81 -2.92
CA VAL A 255 -5.48 5.15 -2.75
C VAL A 255 -6.08 5.65 -4.06
N ASP A 256 -5.29 5.64 -5.14
CA ASP A 256 -5.75 6.16 -6.44
C ASP A 256 -6.98 5.42 -6.96
N THR A 257 -6.96 4.07 -6.95
CA THR A 257 -8.09 3.27 -7.46
C THR A 257 -9.33 3.41 -6.58
N VAL A 258 -9.14 3.55 -5.25
CA VAL A 258 -10.26 3.79 -4.32
C VAL A 258 -10.91 5.15 -4.60
N GLU A 259 -10.13 6.23 -4.72
CA GLU A 259 -10.65 7.57 -5.02
C GLU A 259 -11.29 7.63 -6.41
N MET A 260 -10.64 7.05 -7.43
CA MET A 260 -11.17 6.99 -8.79
C MET A 260 -12.51 6.23 -8.87
N ALA A 261 -12.65 5.13 -8.13
CA ALA A 261 -13.86 4.32 -8.16
C ALA A 261 -15.00 4.91 -7.34
N SER A 262 -14.71 5.46 -6.16
CA SER A 262 -15.73 5.91 -5.20
C SER A 262 -16.05 7.40 -5.27
N GLY A 263 -15.14 8.22 -5.84
CA GLY A 263 -15.23 9.68 -5.82
C GLY A 263 -15.02 10.31 -4.44
N CYS A 264 -14.66 9.53 -3.40
CA CYS A 264 -14.31 10.09 -2.10
C CYS A 264 -12.89 10.67 -2.12
N ASN A 265 -12.56 11.50 -1.14
CA ASN A 265 -11.20 11.91 -0.88
C ASN A 265 -10.70 11.20 0.39
N LEU A 266 -9.76 10.26 0.25
CA LEU A 266 -9.27 9.44 1.36
C LEU A 266 -8.49 10.25 2.39
N PHE A 267 -7.84 11.34 1.98
CA PHE A 267 -7.11 12.20 2.92
C PHE A 267 -8.08 12.93 3.86
N ASP A 268 -9.19 13.47 3.35
CA ASP A 268 -10.22 14.08 4.19
C ASP A 268 -10.84 13.05 5.15
N LEU A 269 -11.10 11.83 4.69
CA LEU A 269 -11.61 10.75 5.53
C LEU A 269 -10.59 10.35 6.62
N HIS A 270 -9.31 10.29 6.26
CA HIS A 270 -8.21 10.02 7.20
C HIS A 270 -8.14 11.06 8.30
N VAL A 271 -8.10 12.34 7.93
CA VAL A 271 -8.06 13.46 8.91
C VAL A 271 -9.31 13.47 9.78
N GLY A 272 -10.49 13.22 9.19
CA GLY A 272 -11.74 13.09 9.92
C GLY A 272 -11.67 11.99 10.98
N ALA A 273 -11.22 10.79 10.59
CA ALA A 273 -11.07 9.64 11.48
C ALA A 273 -10.05 9.90 12.61
N CYS A 274 -8.90 10.51 12.30
CA CYS A 274 -7.93 10.93 13.33
C CYS A 274 -8.53 11.91 14.36
N ARG A 275 -9.56 12.66 13.97
CA ARG A 275 -10.31 13.58 14.84
C ARG A 275 -11.56 12.94 15.48
N GLY A 276 -11.75 11.63 15.33
CA GLY A 276 -12.88 10.88 15.89
C GLY A 276 -14.16 10.93 15.06
N VAL A 277 -14.11 11.42 13.82
CA VAL A 277 -15.26 11.51 12.91
C VAL A 277 -15.11 10.46 11.82
N LEU A 278 -15.97 9.44 11.85
CA LEU A 278 -16.06 8.44 10.79
C LEU A 278 -17.09 8.85 9.73
N PRO A 279 -16.88 8.49 8.46
CA PRO A 279 -17.85 8.75 7.42
C PRO A 279 -19.12 7.91 7.61
N ALA A 280 -20.25 8.39 7.07
CA ALA A 280 -21.39 7.54 6.79
C ALA A 280 -20.98 6.40 5.83
N PRO A 281 -21.76 5.31 5.74
CA PRO A 281 -21.53 4.30 4.72
C PRO A 281 -21.42 4.96 3.34
N LEU A 282 -20.36 4.66 2.60
CA LEU A 282 -20.18 5.22 1.28
C LEU A 282 -21.25 4.70 0.32
N ALA A 283 -21.64 5.53 -0.63
CA ALA A 283 -22.44 5.11 -1.77
C ALA A 283 -21.70 4.02 -2.57
N ARG A 284 -22.43 3.27 -3.39
CA ARG A 284 -21.81 2.34 -4.32
C ARG A 284 -20.80 3.08 -5.21
N PRO A 285 -19.66 2.47 -5.51
CA PRO A 285 -18.73 3.03 -6.48
C PRO A 285 -19.43 3.37 -7.80
N HIS A 286 -19.07 4.49 -8.42
CA HIS A 286 -19.68 4.94 -9.65
C HIS A 286 -19.01 4.36 -10.91
N GLN A 287 -17.82 3.77 -10.74
CA GLN A 287 -17.08 3.07 -11.79
C GLN A 287 -16.10 2.07 -11.19
N VAL A 288 -15.48 1.26 -12.05
CA VAL A 288 -14.35 0.39 -11.71
C VAL A 288 -13.07 1.09 -12.13
N ALA A 289 -12.08 1.11 -11.25
CA ALA A 289 -10.74 1.61 -11.52
C ALA A 289 -9.71 0.49 -11.38
N ALA A 290 -8.84 0.35 -12.38
CA ALA A 290 -7.77 -0.62 -12.42
C ALA A 290 -6.41 0.07 -12.50
N ARG A 291 -5.40 -0.44 -11.80
CA ARG A 291 -4.00 0.04 -11.81
C ARG A 291 -3.06 -1.11 -12.11
N SER A 292 -2.04 -0.82 -12.91
CA SER A 292 -0.86 -1.67 -13.06
C SER A 292 0.40 -0.83 -12.92
N ILE A 293 1.38 -1.32 -12.15
CA ILE A 293 2.72 -0.75 -12.09
C ILE A 293 3.54 -1.44 -13.17
N LEU A 294 4.15 -0.67 -14.05
CA LEU A 294 5.13 -1.16 -15.02
C LEU A 294 6.51 -1.20 -14.37
N PHE A 295 7.25 -2.26 -14.63
CA PHE A 295 8.60 -2.47 -14.13
C PHE A 295 9.60 -2.50 -15.29
N ALA A 296 10.82 -2.08 -15.01
CA ALA A 296 11.93 -2.20 -15.95
C ALA A 296 12.21 -3.68 -16.24
N ASP A 297 12.27 -4.03 -17.51
CA ASP A 297 12.57 -5.39 -17.99
C ASP A 297 14.07 -5.65 -18.15
N ARG A 298 14.88 -4.62 -17.98
CA ARG A 298 16.35 -4.58 -18.00
C ARG A 298 16.82 -3.26 -17.39
N ASP A 299 18.11 -3.15 -17.14
CA ASP A 299 18.74 -1.86 -16.82
C ASP A 299 18.53 -0.88 -17.97
N MET A 300 17.99 0.30 -17.67
CA MET A 300 17.66 1.30 -18.68
C MET A 300 17.62 2.72 -18.12
N THR A 301 17.91 3.70 -18.97
CA THR A 301 17.62 5.10 -18.68
C THR A 301 16.36 5.50 -19.45
N LEU A 302 15.41 6.10 -18.75
CA LEU A 302 14.18 6.60 -19.36
C LEU A 302 14.35 8.09 -19.70
N ASP A 303 14.70 8.40 -20.95
CA ASP A 303 14.91 9.77 -21.41
C ASP A 303 13.59 10.46 -21.84
N THR A 304 12.54 9.68 -22.09
CA THR A 304 11.26 10.18 -22.57
C THR A 304 10.45 10.81 -21.45
N ASP A 305 9.94 12.03 -21.66
CA ASP A 305 8.99 12.67 -20.75
C ASP A 305 7.61 12.01 -20.84
N LEU A 306 7.15 11.37 -19.78
CA LEU A 306 5.83 10.74 -19.70
C LEU A 306 4.73 11.70 -19.23
N SER A 307 5.03 12.96 -18.90
CA SER A 307 4.02 13.93 -18.40
C SER A 307 2.84 14.18 -19.36
N PRO A 308 2.98 14.05 -20.70
CA PRO A 308 1.82 14.13 -21.60
C PRO A 308 0.77 13.01 -21.37
N LEU A 309 1.16 11.91 -20.71
CA LEU A 309 0.30 10.76 -20.42
C LEU A 309 -0.39 10.83 -19.04
N LYS A 310 -0.29 11.96 -18.33
CA LYS A 310 -0.80 12.18 -16.96
C LYS A 310 -2.28 11.86 -16.74
N ASN A 311 -3.08 11.78 -17.79
CA ASN A 311 -4.51 11.46 -17.67
C ASN A 311 -4.75 10.00 -17.29
N TYR A 312 -3.76 9.14 -17.49
CA TYR A 312 -3.82 7.71 -17.16
C TYR A 312 -2.48 7.14 -16.66
N CYS A 313 -1.51 8.00 -16.39
CA CYS A 313 -0.24 7.65 -15.75
C CYS A 313 -0.02 8.46 -14.49
N ALA A 314 0.65 7.87 -13.51
CA ALA A 314 1.16 8.52 -12.30
C ALA A 314 2.46 7.84 -11.84
N ASP A 315 3.08 8.39 -10.80
CA ASP A 315 4.44 7.99 -10.40
C ASP A 315 5.38 8.18 -11.61
N ILE A 316 5.30 9.38 -12.21
CA ILE A 316 5.97 9.72 -13.47
C ILE A 316 7.41 10.13 -13.18
N PRO A 317 8.42 9.34 -13.60
CA PRO A 317 9.81 9.68 -13.35
C PRO A 317 10.26 10.89 -14.15
N TRP A 318 11.33 11.53 -13.70
CA TRP A 318 11.99 12.58 -14.48
C TRP A 318 12.71 11.97 -15.70
N PRO A 319 12.72 12.66 -16.87
CA PRO A 319 13.57 12.27 -17.98
C PRO A 319 15.03 12.14 -17.55
N GLY A 320 15.72 11.11 -18.02
CA GLY A 320 17.09 10.78 -17.61
C GLY A 320 17.22 9.93 -16.34
N THR A 321 16.08 9.50 -15.74
CA THR A 321 16.13 8.58 -14.59
C THR A 321 16.62 7.20 -15.02
N PHE A 322 17.62 6.68 -14.33
CA PHE A 322 18.11 5.31 -14.49
C PHE A 322 17.31 4.35 -13.64
N PHE A 323 17.00 3.19 -14.21
CA PHE A 323 16.29 2.08 -13.55
C PHE A 323 17.08 0.80 -13.72
N GLU A 324 17.23 0.06 -12.63
CA GLU A 324 17.70 -1.33 -12.67
C GLU A 324 16.53 -2.26 -13.04
N GLU A 325 16.87 -3.44 -13.59
CA GLU A 325 15.89 -4.48 -13.88
C GLU A 325 15.02 -4.77 -12.65
N GLY A 326 13.71 -4.77 -12.86
CA GLY A 326 12.73 -5.04 -11.80
C GLY A 326 12.30 -3.83 -10.97
N GLN A 327 12.90 -2.65 -11.13
CA GLN A 327 12.42 -1.43 -10.46
C GLN A 327 11.13 -0.92 -11.09
N ALA A 328 10.27 -0.29 -10.26
CA ALA A 328 9.01 0.31 -10.71
C ALA A 328 9.28 1.56 -11.57
N LEU A 329 8.71 1.60 -12.76
CA LEU A 329 8.86 2.69 -13.71
C LEU A 329 7.75 3.75 -13.60
N VAL A 330 6.50 3.31 -13.67
CA VAL A 330 5.33 4.18 -13.76
C VAL A 330 4.06 3.40 -13.44
N SER A 331 3.07 4.05 -12.86
CA SER A 331 1.73 3.50 -12.67
C SER A 331 0.83 3.87 -13.84
N VAL A 332 0.04 2.91 -14.32
CA VAL A 332 -0.91 3.08 -15.43
C VAL A 332 -2.31 2.70 -14.95
N TYR A 333 -3.31 3.45 -15.38
CA TYR A 333 -4.70 3.30 -14.94
C TYR A 333 -5.65 3.06 -16.12
N GLY A 334 -6.73 2.34 -15.83
CA GLY A 334 -7.90 2.21 -16.69
C GLY A 334 -9.17 2.31 -15.84
N CYS A 335 -10.17 3.06 -16.31
CA CYS A 335 -11.46 3.19 -15.64
C CYS A 335 -12.59 2.78 -16.58
N GLY A 336 -13.67 2.20 -16.04
CA GLY A 336 -14.83 1.77 -16.82
C GLY A 336 -16.04 1.48 -15.96
N GLN A 337 -17.19 1.30 -16.59
CA GLN A 337 -18.43 0.96 -15.88
C GLN A 337 -18.46 -0.49 -15.42
N THR A 338 -17.63 -1.35 -16.02
CA THR A 338 -17.45 -2.75 -15.63
C THR A 338 -15.97 -3.06 -15.45
N ARG A 339 -15.68 -4.18 -14.78
CA ARG A 339 -14.31 -4.68 -14.58
C ARG A 339 -13.61 -4.94 -15.93
N GLU A 340 -14.31 -5.56 -16.88
CA GLU A 340 -13.79 -5.87 -18.20
C GLU A 340 -13.45 -4.59 -18.98
N ALA A 341 -14.31 -3.56 -18.91
CA ALA A 341 -14.07 -2.29 -19.57
C ALA A 341 -12.86 -1.54 -18.97
N ALA A 342 -12.72 -1.56 -17.62
CA ALA A 342 -11.59 -0.96 -16.93
C ALA A 342 -10.26 -1.66 -17.29
N LEU A 343 -10.25 -2.99 -17.31
CA LEU A 343 -9.06 -3.78 -17.67
C LEU A 343 -8.70 -3.61 -19.15
N ALA A 344 -9.67 -3.64 -20.06
CA ALA A 344 -9.42 -3.42 -21.48
C ALA A 344 -8.82 -2.02 -21.75
N LEU A 345 -9.30 -1.00 -21.04
CA LEU A 345 -8.73 0.34 -21.15
C LEU A 345 -7.34 0.41 -20.52
N LEU A 346 -7.10 -0.26 -19.40
CA LEU A 346 -5.78 -0.37 -18.78
C LEU A 346 -4.77 -1.00 -19.75
N ASP A 347 -5.11 -2.12 -20.39
CA ASP A 347 -4.24 -2.81 -21.36
C ASP A 347 -3.90 -1.92 -22.56
N LYS A 348 -4.89 -1.17 -23.06
CA LYS A 348 -4.68 -0.18 -24.12
C LYS A 348 -3.69 0.91 -23.67
N HIS A 349 -3.84 1.44 -22.47
CA HIS A 349 -2.96 2.46 -21.93
C HIS A 349 -1.54 1.91 -21.68
N ILE A 350 -1.40 0.70 -21.13
CA ILE A 350 -0.10 0.02 -20.99
C ILE A 350 0.60 -0.09 -22.36
N THR A 351 -0.12 -0.51 -23.39
CA THR A 351 0.42 -0.61 -24.74
C THR A 351 0.90 0.75 -25.24
N THR A 352 0.13 1.80 -25.02
CA THR A 352 0.49 3.18 -25.41
C THR A 352 1.72 3.66 -24.67
N VAL A 353 1.80 3.45 -23.33
CA VAL A 353 2.96 3.84 -22.52
C VAL A 353 4.22 3.13 -23.00
N ARG A 354 4.15 1.81 -23.23
CA ARG A 354 5.28 1.03 -23.73
C ARG A 354 5.76 1.47 -25.12
N GLN A 355 4.83 1.90 -25.99
CA GLN A 355 5.18 2.47 -27.30
C GLN A 355 5.84 3.84 -27.17
N TYR A 356 5.38 4.62 -26.20
CA TYR A 356 5.88 5.98 -25.94
C TYR A 356 7.29 5.99 -25.32
N MET A 357 7.64 4.94 -24.56
CA MET A 357 8.97 4.75 -23.95
C MET A 357 10.04 4.21 -24.91
N ARG A 358 9.65 3.76 -26.13
CA ARG A 358 10.58 3.27 -27.16
C ARG A 358 11.25 4.39 -27.92
#